data_75eec21b6f680c203840ec54c6b202c3
#
_entry.id   75eec21b6f680c203840ec54c6b202c3
#
_cell.length_a   1.000
_cell.length_b   1.000
_cell.length_c   1.000
_cell.angle_alpha   90.00
_cell.angle_beta   90.00
_cell.angle_gamma   90.00
#
_symmetry.space_group_name_H-M   'P 1'
#
loop_
_entity.id
_entity.type
_entity.pdbx_description
1 polymer ?
#
loop_
_entity_poly.entity_id
_entity_poly.type
_entity_poly.pdbx_seq_one_letter_code
_entity_poly.pdbx_strand_id
1 'polypeptide(L)'
;MVGSLQDLLLAFVNDAQRNLKDAFDIWAQSLRAQALMTAILTSMFLAWLICPPVRTSASPSQITKSPWVSYALVSTSLFLLSLSGGAWTLLVNRYVPEPYLDEFFHIPQAQVYCEGRYRQWDDKITTPPGLYEVTISYLFSVVYNKITMLTCETSTLRFHNLSVVLVTVAAAAQCRNLIERRQAERVGKVASRNLSLYSFHTAINTALMPVVFFFSGLYYTDPLSTLAVLLSYRHHLQRVGPERPGLLSDVWTVILGVAALFMRQTNVFWVVVYMGGLEAVYTLRSVKPGAQEFLTTLHDPPLSNSGPDDWFFCLLTIAVIALCNPVKVLRQIWPHLTILGLFAGFVAWNEGVVLGDKSNHIATIHLAQMLYIWPFFAFFSLPLFAPSVLGFITRPLQTIHSLILRPNALFTIPWALLTALLSAAVVRYNTIIHPFTLADNRHYMFYIFRYTILRSPLIRLLLVIPYTVARWLVWGSLSTTTPSTTQPSGPKPRTAPAQPKAAPESDGQLTLLDSPSSVSDTTPTTSTAILWLLTTALSLVTAPLVEPRYFILPWVFYRLLVPSWSFASVGIGKRIDLRLVLETTWFVGVNAVTMYLFLFRPYVWKDSEGNVLDSGRLQRFMW
;
A
#
# COMPACT_ATOMS: atom_id res chain seq x y z
N MET A 1 -41.98 -11.26 5.70
CA MET A 1 -40.53 -11.14 5.72
C MET A 1 -40.00 -10.11 4.68
N VAL A 2 -40.54 -10.02 3.46
CA VAL A 2 -40.08 -9.06 2.44
C VAL A 2 -40.41 -7.61 2.82
N GLY A 3 -41.59 -7.32 3.40
CA GLY A 3 -41.98 -5.98 3.86
C GLY A 3 -41.07 -5.42 4.95
N SER A 4 -40.63 -6.24 5.90
CA SER A 4 -39.75 -5.80 7.00
C SER A 4 -38.33 -5.40 6.56
N LEU A 5 -37.83 -5.99 5.48
CA LEU A 5 -36.51 -5.63 4.92
C LEU A 5 -36.56 -4.32 4.16
N GLN A 6 -37.65 -4.08 3.44
CA GLN A 6 -37.88 -2.85 2.69
C GLN A 6 -38.09 -1.64 3.63
N ASP A 7 -38.85 -1.84 4.70
CA ASP A 7 -39.05 -0.84 5.75
C ASP A 7 -37.76 -0.52 6.50
N LEU A 8 -36.92 -1.55 6.78
CA LEU A 8 -35.60 -1.39 7.38
C LEU A 8 -34.63 -0.64 6.47
N LEU A 9 -34.63 -0.93 5.17
CA LEU A 9 -33.83 -0.23 4.19
C LEU A 9 -34.25 1.24 4.03
N LEU A 10 -35.57 1.49 3.97
CA LEU A 10 -36.11 2.86 3.89
C LEU A 10 -35.81 3.65 5.16
N ALA A 11 -35.98 3.06 6.33
CA ALA A 11 -35.58 3.68 7.60
C ALA A 11 -34.10 3.99 7.66
N PHE A 12 -33.24 3.07 7.20
CA PHE A 12 -31.80 3.27 7.10
C PHE A 12 -31.43 4.42 6.15
N VAL A 13 -32.03 4.44 4.94
CA VAL A 13 -31.78 5.50 3.94
C VAL A 13 -32.22 6.86 4.48
N ASN A 14 -33.41 6.95 5.08
CA ASN A 14 -33.94 8.21 5.62
C ASN A 14 -33.10 8.73 6.79
N ASP A 15 -32.65 7.83 7.67
CA ASP A 15 -31.78 8.18 8.80
C ASP A 15 -30.39 8.58 8.30
N ALA A 16 -29.86 7.87 7.31
CA ALA A 16 -28.62 8.23 6.63
C ALA A 16 -28.68 9.61 5.98
N GLN A 17 -29.78 9.92 5.27
CA GLN A 17 -29.97 11.25 4.66
C GLN A 17 -30.02 12.36 5.71
N ARG A 18 -30.73 12.14 6.83
CA ARG A 18 -30.81 13.12 7.94
C ARG A 18 -29.44 13.37 8.56
N ASN A 19 -28.75 12.30 8.95
CA ASN A 19 -27.44 12.41 9.57
C ASN A 19 -26.38 12.99 8.61
N LEU A 20 -26.44 12.70 7.30
CA LEU A 20 -25.57 13.31 6.30
C LEU A 20 -25.84 14.79 6.11
N LYS A 21 -27.13 15.21 6.18
CA LYS A 21 -27.50 16.63 6.12
C LYS A 21 -26.96 17.38 7.34
N ASP A 22 -27.17 16.85 8.53
CA ASP A 22 -26.67 17.45 9.77
C ASP A 22 -25.14 17.52 9.78
N ALA A 23 -24.46 16.45 9.29
CA ALA A 23 -23.02 16.44 9.14
C ALA A 23 -22.52 17.49 8.14
N PHE A 24 -23.24 17.67 7.01
CA PHE A 24 -22.92 18.68 6.01
C PHE A 24 -23.12 20.11 6.55
N ASP A 25 -24.19 20.35 7.29
CA ASP A 25 -24.46 21.65 7.90
C ASP A 25 -23.41 22.02 8.95
N ILE A 26 -22.98 21.07 9.79
CA ILE A 26 -21.87 21.23 10.75
C ILE A 26 -20.56 21.51 10.01
N TRP A 27 -20.28 20.78 8.95
CA TRP A 27 -19.09 20.94 8.13
C TRP A 27 -19.07 22.32 7.46
N ALA A 28 -20.18 22.75 6.86
CA ALA A 28 -20.30 24.06 6.22
C ALA A 28 -20.12 25.22 7.21
N GLN A 29 -20.61 25.07 8.43
CA GLN A 29 -20.47 26.10 9.49
C GLN A 29 -19.06 26.12 10.10
N SER A 30 -18.36 24.98 10.16
CA SER A 30 -17.02 24.84 10.74
C SER A 30 -15.87 25.20 9.80
N LEU A 31 -16.16 25.29 8.48
CA LEU A 31 -15.19 25.66 7.46
C LEU A 31 -14.91 27.18 7.54
N ARG A 32 -14.07 27.55 8.50
CA ARG A 32 -13.52 28.91 8.54
C ARG A 32 -12.65 29.11 7.29
N ALA A 33 -12.65 30.32 6.74
CA ALA A 33 -11.84 30.71 5.59
C ALA A 33 -10.35 30.29 5.74
N GLN A 34 -9.85 30.25 6.98
CA GLN A 34 -8.50 29.77 7.31
C GLN A 34 -8.27 28.29 7.00
N ALA A 35 -9.20 27.39 7.35
CA ALA A 35 -9.07 25.96 7.04
C ALA A 35 -9.10 25.71 5.54
N LEU A 36 -9.97 26.39 4.81
CA LEU A 36 -10.05 26.34 3.35
C LEU A 36 -8.76 26.86 2.71
N MET A 37 -8.24 28.00 3.17
CA MET A 37 -6.98 28.56 2.67
C MET A 37 -5.80 27.62 2.95
N THR A 38 -5.74 27.02 4.13
CA THR A 38 -4.70 26.04 4.47
C THR A 38 -4.78 24.82 3.56
N ALA A 39 -5.98 24.28 3.29
CA ALA A 39 -6.17 23.16 2.37
C ALA A 39 -5.75 23.50 0.94
N ILE A 40 -6.06 24.71 0.46
CA ILE A 40 -5.63 25.19 -0.86
C ILE A 40 -4.12 25.29 -0.91
N LEU A 41 -3.48 25.97 0.04
CA LEU A 41 -2.05 26.18 0.06
C LEU A 41 -1.28 24.86 0.19
N THR A 42 -1.74 23.96 1.05
CA THR A 42 -1.16 22.62 1.19
C THR A 42 -1.28 21.82 -0.10
N SER A 43 -2.43 21.87 -0.75
CA SER A 43 -2.66 21.18 -2.03
C SER A 43 -1.79 21.73 -3.15
N MET A 44 -1.61 23.04 -3.21
CA MET A 44 -0.73 23.68 -4.18
C MET A 44 0.75 23.36 -3.90
N PHE A 45 1.18 23.37 -2.65
CA PHE A 45 2.53 22.99 -2.24
C PHE A 45 2.83 21.51 -2.56
N LEU A 46 1.92 20.60 -2.22
CA LEU A 46 2.08 19.19 -2.56
C LEU A 46 2.05 18.97 -4.09
N ALA A 47 1.20 19.69 -4.83
CA ALA A 47 1.21 19.64 -6.28
C ALA A 47 2.53 20.12 -6.87
N TRP A 48 3.12 21.18 -6.31
CA TRP A 48 4.44 21.65 -6.69
C TRP A 48 5.53 20.63 -6.36
N LEU A 49 5.46 19.95 -5.22
CA LEU A 49 6.38 18.89 -4.81
C LEU A 49 6.30 17.67 -5.74
N ILE A 50 5.10 17.32 -6.18
CA ILE A 50 4.81 16.16 -7.05
C ILE A 50 5.17 16.49 -8.50
N CYS A 51 4.82 17.69 -8.97
CA CYS A 51 5.01 18.18 -10.33
C CYS A 51 5.85 19.48 -10.32
N PRO A 52 7.14 19.44 -10.00
CA PRO A 52 7.95 20.64 -9.98
C PRO A 52 7.91 21.29 -11.38
N PRO A 53 7.84 22.64 -11.45
CA PRO A 53 7.84 23.35 -12.72
C PRO A 53 9.12 23.00 -13.48
N VAL A 54 8.94 22.49 -14.70
CA VAL A 54 10.07 22.14 -15.57
C VAL A 54 10.80 23.43 -15.93
N ARG A 55 12.04 23.57 -15.50
CA ARG A 55 12.95 24.62 -16.03
C ARG A 55 13.22 24.26 -17.49
N THR A 56 12.42 24.81 -18.40
CA THR A 56 12.52 24.52 -19.83
C THR A 56 13.68 25.30 -20.44
N SER A 57 14.71 24.58 -20.84
CA SER A 57 15.64 25.01 -21.90
C SER A 57 15.09 24.66 -23.30
N ALA A 58 13.88 24.17 -23.40
CA ALA A 58 13.24 23.75 -24.66
C ALA A 58 12.56 24.93 -25.35
N SER A 59 12.65 24.97 -26.69
CA SER A 59 12.02 26.00 -27.50
C SER A 59 10.50 26.02 -27.34
N PRO A 60 9.82 27.19 -27.41
CA PRO A 60 8.38 27.35 -27.21
C PRO A 60 7.50 26.52 -28.16
N SER A 61 8.03 26.04 -29.28
CA SER A 61 7.30 25.29 -30.30
C SER A 61 7.01 23.83 -29.91
N GLN A 62 7.58 23.29 -28.83
CA GLN A 62 7.41 21.89 -28.41
C GLN A 62 6.38 21.69 -27.29
N ILE A 63 5.72 22.72 -26.82
CA ILE A 63 4.73 22.63 -25.73
C ILE A 63 3.33 22.42 -26.31
N THR A 64 2.91 21.18 -26.52
CA THR A 64 1.58 20.86 -27.10
C THR A 64 0.45 20.77 -26.08
N LYS A 65 0.75 20.71 -24.77
CA LYS A 65 -0.24 20.83 -23.68
C LYS A 65 0.30 21.74 -22.60
N SER A 66 -0.54 22.70 -22.18
CA SER A 66 -0.20 23.61 -21.11
C SER A 66 0.16 22.87 -19.83
N PRO A 67 1.35 23.11 -19.23
CA PRO A 67 1.74 22.55 -17.93
C PRO A 67 0.69 22.84 -16.84
N TRP A 68 -0.03 23.94 -16.99
CA TRP A 68 -1.07 24.39 -16.07
C TRP A 68 -2.25 23.40 -15.94
N VAL A 69 -2.63 22.69 -17.01
CA VAL A 69 -3.72 21.71 -16.97
C VAL A 69 -3.36 20.54 -16.06
N SER A 70 -2.14 20.03 -16.16
CA SER A 70 -1.67 18.94 -15.31
C SER A 70 -1.52 19.36 -13.85
N TYR A 71 -0.98 20.57 -13.64
CA TYR A 71 -0.86 21.13 -12.30
C TYR A 71 -2.23 21.39 -11.66
N ALA A 72 -3.18 21.94 -12.42
CA ALA A 72 -4.55 22.14 -11.96
C ALA A 72 -5.26 20.83 -11.59
N LEU A 73 -5.10 19.77 -12.40
CA LEU A 73 -5.67 18.45 -12.11
C LEU A 73 -5.11 17.88 -10.80
N VAL A 74 -3.80 17.93 -10.63
CA VAL A 74 -3.14 17.44 -9.41
C VAL A 74 -3.57 18.25 -8.19
N SER A 75 -3.55 19.58 -8.29
CA SER A 75 -3.97 20.48 -7.20
C SER A 75 -5.43 20.27 -6.81
N THR A 76 -6.33 20.16 -7.80
CA THR A 76 -7.77 19.92 -7.56
C THR A 76 -7.99 18.56 -6.89
N SER A 77 -7.32 17.51 -7.34
CA SER A 77 -7.46 16.17 -6.73
C SER A 77 -6.96 16.16 -5.29
N LEU A 78 -5.81 16.81 -5.00
CA LEU A 78 -5.28 16.93 -3.65
C LEU A 78 -6.17 17.81 -2.77
N PHE A 79 -6.73 18.87 -3.32
CA PHE A 79 -7.71 19.71 -2.62
C PHE A 79 -8.96 18.94 -2.23
N LEU A 80 -9.53 18.15 -3.13
CA LEU A 80 -10.70 17.31 -2.84
C LEU A 80 -10.38 16.24 -1.78
N LEU A 81 -9.18 15.64 -1.84
CA LEU A 81 -8.73 14.71 -0.81
C LEU A 81 -8.55 15.41 0.54
N SER A 82 -7.93 16.58 0.56
CA SER A 82 -7.75 17.39 1.78
C SER A 82 -9.09 17.82 2.37
N LEU A 83 -10.04 18.18 1.52
CA LEU A 83 -11.38 18.58 1.94
C LEU A 83 -12.15 17.40 2.53
N SER A 84 -12.11 16.23 1.88
CA SER A 84 -12.78 15.02 2.38
C SER A 84 -12.15 14.50 3.68
N GLY A 85 -10.81 14.48 3.78
CA GLY A 85 -10.11 14.10 5.00
C GLY A 85 -10.30 15.11 6.14
N GLY A 86 -10.31 16.41 5.81
CA GLY A 86 -10.62 17.49 6.76
C GLY A 86 -12.05 17.37 7.29
N ALA A 87 -13.03 17.14 6.42
CA ALA A 87 -14.42 16.88 6.84
C ALA A 87 -14.50 15.65 7.76
N TRP A 88 -13.81 14.56 7.40
CA TRP A 88 -13.73 13.37 8.23
C TRP A 88 -13.18 13.68 9.62
N THR A 89 -12.03 14.33 9.73
CA THR A 89 -11.40 14.68 11.01
C THR A 89 -12.27 15.61 11.84
N LEU A 90 -12.93 16.61 11.20
CA LEU A 90 -13.86 17.51 11.89
C LEU A 90 -15.08 16.78 12.45
N LEU A 91 -15.66 15.86 11.65
CA LEU A 91 -16.80 15.05 12.10
C LEU A 91 -16.40 14.11 13.26
N VAL A 92 -15.22 13.48 13.18
CA VAL A 92 -14.70 12.68 14.30
C VAL A 92 -14.55 13.55 15.55
N ASN A 93 -13.93 14.71 15.46
CA ASN A 93 -13.77 15.61 16.61
C ASN A 93 -15.11 16.09 17.18
N ARG A 94 -16.14 16.23 16.34
CA ARG A 94 -17.49 16.63 16.78
C ARG A 94 -18.26 15.51 17.46
N TYR A 95 -18.25 14.29 16.89
CA TYR A 95 -19.07 13.16 17.37
C TYR A 95 -18.32 12.22 18.32
N VAL A 96 -16.99 12.27 18.30
CA VAL A 96 -16.09 11.46 19.14
C VAL A 96 -14.99 12.36 19.72
N PRO A 97 -15.34 13.34 20.58
CA PRO A 97 -14.37 14.32 21.09
C PRO A 97 -13.30 13.70 21.98
N GLU A 98 -13.64 12.63 22.68
CA GLU A 98 -12.72 11.89 23.54
C GLU A 98 -11.80 10.97 22.71
N PRO A 99 -10.60 10.65 23.23
CA PRO A 99 -9.75 9.61 22.64
C PRO A 99 -10.51 8.30 22.47
N TYR A 100 -10.26 7.56 21.36
CA TYR A 100 -10.94 6.31 21.06
C TYR A 100 -9.97 5.15 20.83
N LEU A 101 -10.14 4.04 21.55
CA LEU A 101 -9.30 2.85 21.55
C LEU A 101 -7.81 3.18 21.78
N ASP A 102 -6.92 2.90 20.82
CA ASP A 102 -5.47 3.14 21.00
C ASP A 102 -5.14 4.61 21.27
N GLU A 103 -6.02 5.55 20.87
CA GLU A 103 -5.85 6.96 21.21
C GLU A 103 -5.83 7.21 22.73
N PHE A 104 -6.45 6.34 23.57
CA PHE A 104 -6.38 6.42 25.03
C PHE A 104 -4.95 6.35 25.56
N PHE A 105 -4.06 5.73 24.82
CA PHE A 105 -2.64 5.65 25.18
C PHE A 105 -1.82 6.68 24.38
N HIS A 106 -2.08 6.80 23.09
CA HIS A 106 -1.26 7.64 22.20
C HIS A 106 -1.44 9.14 22.46
N ILE A 107 -2.66 9.63 22.75
CA ILE A 107 -2.89 11.06 22.96
C ILE A 107 -2.29 11.54 24.28
N PRO A 108 -2.53 10.90 25.44
CA PRO A 108 -1.86 11.29 26.68
C PRO A 108 -0.34 11.23 26.59
N GLN A 109 0.22 10.21 25.95
CA GLN A 109 1.67 10.12 25.75
C GLN A 109 2.22 11.27 24.91
N ALA A 110 1.52 11.66 23.83
CA ALA A 110 1.89 12.83 23.03
C ALA A 110 1.84 14.11 23.86
N GLN A 111 0.81 14.29 24.70
CA GLN A 111 0.67 15.44 25.58
C GLN A 111 1.80 15.53 26.62
N VAL A 112 2.18 14.40 27.21
CA VAL A 112 3.33 14.30 28.12
C VAL A 112 4.62 14.77 27.44
N TYR A 113 4.83 14.38 26.18
CA TYR A 113 6.00 14.80 25.40
C TYR A 113 5.92 16.28 25.00
N CYS A 114 4.73 16.80 24.71
CA CYS A 114 4.52 18.24 24.47
C CYS A 114 4.90 19.12 25.69
N GLU A 115 4.75 18.58 26.90
CA GLU A 115 5.18 19.23 28.14
C GLU A 115 6.69 19.11 28.39
N GLY A 116 7.46 18.49 27.46
CA GLY A 116 8.89 18.28 27.60
C GLY A 116 9.29 17.12 28.51
N ARG A 117 8.34 16.29 28.94
CA ARG A 117 8.57 15.15 29.83
C ARG A 117 8.95 13.88 29.04
N TYR A 118 10.01 13.92 28.23
CA TYR A 118 10.44 12.85 27.32
C TYR A 118 10.87 11.54 27.99
N ARG A 119 11.11 11.54 29.32
CA ARG A 119 11.49 10.32 30.06
C ARG A 119 10.31 9.57 30.64
N GLN A 120 9.12 10.11 30.55
CA GLN A 120 7.90 9.47 31.04
C GLN A 120 7.26 8.66 29.90
N TRP A 121 7.09 7.37 30.13
CA TRP A 121 6.55 6.43 29.15
C TRP A 121 5.40 5.63 29.75
N ASP A 122 4.33 5.41 28.97
CA ASP A 122 3.24 4.51 29.33
C ASP A 122 3.59 3.08 28.91
N ASP A 123 3.70 2.16 29.88
CA ASP A 123 4.08 0.76 29.65
C ASP A 123 3.10 -0.01 28.77
N LYS A 124 1.89 0.49 28.57
CA LYS A 124 0.92 -0.13 27.65
C LYS A 124 1.21 0.16 26.19
N ILE A 125 2.07 1.12 25.90
CA ILE A 125 2.48 1.45 24.53
C ILE A 125 3.61 0.52 24.11
N THR A 126 3.33 -0.29 23.11
CA THR A 126 4.23 -1.33 22.60
C THR A 126 5.04 -0.91 21.37
N THR A 127 4.67 0.19 20.73
CA THR A 127 5.36 0.77 19.57
C THR A 127 6.41 1.80 20.00
N PRO A 128 7.48 2.04 19.21
CA PRO A 128 8.48 3.06 19.51
C PRO A 128 7.92 4.49 19.49
N PRO A 129 8.67 5.48 20.03
CA PRO A 129 8.19 6.85 20.24
C PRO A 129 8.09 7.72 18.98
N GLY A 130 8.40 7.19 17.80
CA GLY A 130 8.51 7.97 16.56
C GLY A 130 7.27 8.79 16.20
N LEU A 131 6.06 8.29 16.52
CA LEU A 131 4.83 9.04 16.32
C LEU A 131 4.89 10.38 17.07
N TYR A 132 5.27 10.36 18.35
CA TYR A 132 5.29 11.54 19.21
C TYR A 132 6.40 12.51 18.84
N GLU A 133 7.60 12.00 18.58
CA GLU A 133 8.76 12.79 18.17
C GLU A 133 8.50 13.57 16.89
N VAL A 134 7.96 12.91 15.86
CA VAL A 134 7.63 13.56 14.58
C VAL A 134 6.48 14.56 14.77
N THR A 135 5.45 14.20 15.53
CA THR A 135 4.32 15.11 15.80
C THR A 135 4.79 16.38 16.51
N ILE A 136 5.61 16.24 17.55
CA ILE A 136 6.13 17.39 18.29
C ILE A 136 7.02 18.25 17.43
N SER A 137 7.95 17.65 16.67
CA SER A 137 8.80 18.39 15.73
C SER A 137 7.98 19.16 14.69
N TYR A 138 6.87 18.60 14.24
CA TYR A 138 5.93 19.25 13.34
C TYR A 138 5.17 20.40 14.01
N LEU A 139 4.63 20.21 15.21
CA LEU A 139 3.86 21.20 15.95
C LEU A 139 4.76 22.35 16.46
N PHE A 140 5.97 22.03 16.90
CA PHE A 140 6.94 23.02 17.41
C PHE A 140 7.88 23.56 16.35
N SER A 141 7.75 23.13 15.07
CA SER A 141 8.53 23.76 14.00
C SER A 141 8.28 25.27 14.03
N VAL A 142 9.38 26.03 13.99
CA VAL A 142 9.40 27.48 14.18
C VAL A 142 8.42 28.24 13.27
N VAL A 143 8.10 27.69 12.12
CA VAL A 143 7.15 28.25 11.16
C VAL A 143 5.71 28.04 11.61
N TYR A 144 5.39 26.88 12.17
CA TYR A 144 4.02 26.49 12.47
C TYR A 144 3.54 27.13 13.78
N ASN A 145 4.37 27.15 14.81
CA ASN A 145 4.04 27.72 16.13
C ASN A 145 3.81 29.25 16.09
N LYS A 146 4.52 29.95 15.20
CA LYS A 146 4.33 31.41 15.00
C LYS A 146 3.06 31.75 14.22
N ILE A 147 2.54 30.82 13.42
CA ILE A 147 1.39 31.09 12.53
C ILE A 147 0.07 30.62 13.17
N THR A 148 0.05 29.52 13.91
CA THR A 148 -1.20 28.83 14.28
C THR A 148 -1.45 28.65 15.76
N MET A 149 -0.51 28.94 16.66
CA MET A 149 -0.61 28.70 18.12
C MET A 149 -1.22 27.30 18.44
N LEU A 150 -0.70 26.26 17.77
CA LEU A 150 -1.24 24.91 17.93
C LEU A 150 -0.94 24.36 19.32
N THR A 151 -1.97 23.84 19.95
CA THR A 151 -1.91 23.14 21.22
C THR A 151 -1.88 21.63 20.99
N CYS A 152 -1.35 20.84 21.93
CA CYS A 152 -1.38 19.38 21.88
C CYS A 152 -2.74 18.80 22.28
N GLU A 153 -3.82 19.39 21.76
CA GLU A 153 -5.17 18.89 21.94
C GLU A 153 -5.46 17.71 21.01
N THR A 154 -6.41 16.87 21.41
CA THR A 154 -6.86 15.70 20.61
C THR A 154 -7.15 16.07 19.15
N SER A 155 -7.83 17.21 18.93
CA SER A 155 -8.18 17.70 17.60
C SER A 155 -6.95 17.99 16.74
N THR A 156 -5.94 18.62 17.30
CA THR A 156 -4.69 18.96 16.61
C THR A 156 -3.86 17.72 16.29
N LEU A 157 -3.78 16.78 17.24
CA LEU A 157 -3.07 15.51 17.04
C LEU A 157 -3.70 14.67 15.94
N ARG A 158 -5.03 14.63 15.84
CA ARG A 158 -5.74 13.96 14.73
C ARG A 158 -5.46 14.64 13.38
N PHE A 159 -5.42 15.97 13.34
CA PHE A 159 -5.05 16.71 12.12
C PHE A 159 -3.63 16.41 11.63
N HIS A 160 -2.71 16.07 12.53
CA HIS A 160 -1.37 15.63 12.14
C HIS A 160 -1.45 14.37 11.24
N ASN A 161 -2.26 13.36 11.61
CA ASN A 161 -2.40 12.15 10.80
C ASN A 161 -3.01 12.41 9.42
N LEU A 162 -3.96 13.34 9.31
CA LEU A 162 -4.44 13.78 8.00
C LEU A 162 -3.30 14.36 7.14
N SER A 163 -2.47 15.23 7.73
CA SER A 163 -1.32 15.81 7.02
C SER A 163 -0.35 14.73 6.54
N VAL A 164 -0.10 13.71 7.36
CA VAL A 164 0.73 12.54 7.02
C VAL A 164 0.15 11.78 5.83
N VAL A 165 -1.16 11.53 5.79
CA VAL A 165 -1.82 10.85 4.66
C VAL A 165 -1.70 11.66 3.37
N LEU A 166 -1.82 12.99 3.44
CA LEU A 166 -1.62 13.86 2.27
C LEU A 166 -0.18 13.80 1.74
N VAL A 167 0.83 13.79 2.62
CA VAL A 167 2.24 13.62 2.22
C VAL A 167 2.50 12.21 1.66
N THR A 168 1.76 11.20 2.14
CA THR A 168 1.86 9.82 1.64
C THR A 168 1.49 9.74 0.15
N VAL A 169 0.55 10.58 -0.34
CA VAL A 169 0.25 10.68 -1.78
C VAL A 169 1.51 11.03 -2.58
N ALA A 170 2.27 12.04 -2.13
CA ALA A 170 3.48 12.45 -2.83
C ALA A 170 4.54 11.33 -2.84
N ALA A 171 4.74 10.66 -1.72
CA ALA A 171 5.67 9.54 -1.61
C ALA A 171 5.24 8.36 -2.52
N ALA A 172 3.98 7.96 -2.47
CA ALA A 172 3.43 6.87 -3.30
C ALA A 172 3.50 7.18 -4.79
N ALA A 173 3.15 8.42 -5.22
CA ALA A 173 3.24 8.86 -6.60
C ALA A 173 4.67 8.78 -7.14
N GLN A 174 5.63 9.23 -6.34
CA GLN A 174 7.05 9.17 -6.70
C GLN A 174 7.57 7.73 -6.74
N CYS A 175 7.19 6.87 -5.77
CA CYS A 175 7.55 5.46 -5.80
C CYS A 175 7.02 4.78 -7.06
N ARG A 176 5.73 4.95 -7.38
CA ARG A 176 5.14 4.33 -8.57
C ARG A 176 5.79 4.83 -9.86
N ASN A 177 6.05 6.12 -9.97
CA ASN A 177 6.72 6.71 -11.13
C ASN A 177 8.16 6.16 -11.30
N LEU A 178 8.90 5.97 -10.21
CA LEU A 178 10.22 5.35 -10.23
C LEU A 178 10.17 3.88 -10.64
N ILE A 179 9.14 3.14 -10.21
CA ILE A 179 8.90 1.75 -10.65
C ILE A 179 8.67 1.72 -12.16
N GLU A 180 7.82 2.59 -12.71
CA GLU A 180 7.57 2.68 -14.16
C GLU A 180 8.84 2.99 -14.95
N ARG A 181 9.67 3.93 -14.47
CA ARG A 181 10.96 4.24 -15.10
C ARG A 181 11.88 3.04 -15.17
N ARG A 182 12.01 2.30 -14.07
CA ARG A 182 12.85 1.10 -14.02
C ARG A 182 12.35 -0.02 -14.91
N GLN A 183 11.03 -0.16 -15.00
CA GLN A 183 10.42 -1.09 -15.94
C GLN A 183 10.71 -0.70 -17.39
N ALA A 184 10.68 0.59 -17.72
CA ALA A 184 11.03 1.13 -19.02
C ALA A 184 12.49 0.84 -19.39
N GLU A 185 13.41 1.15 -18.48
CA GLU A 185 14.85 0.93 -18.65
C GLU A 185 15.16 -0.55 -18.93
N ARG A 186 14.46 -1.48 -18.26
CA ARG A 186 14.63 -2.93 -18.49
C ARG A 186 14.27 -3.39 -19.89
N VAL A 187 13.31 -2.75 -20.54
CA VAL A 187 12.92 -3.06 -21.93
C VAL A 187 13.60 -2.16 -22.95
N GLY A 188 14.64 -1.43 -22.55
CA GLY A 188 15.43 -0.57 -23.43
C GLY A 188 14.71 0.67 -23.95
N LYS A 189 13.63 1.10 -23.27
CA LYS A 189 12.86 2.29 -23.63
C LYS A 189 13.34 3.49 -22.83
N VAL A 190 13.35 4.66 -23.46
CA VAL A 190 13.62 5.92 -22.75
C VAL A 190 12.45 6.22 -21.81
N ALA A 191 12.76 6.29 -20.52
CA ALA A 191 11.76 6.60 -19.52
C ALA A 191 11.48 8.11 -19.48
N SER A 192 10.22 8.50 -19.48
CA SER A 192 9.83 9.89 -19.22
C SER A 192 10.27 10.33 -17.83
N ARG A 193 10.76 11.56 -17.70
CA ARG A 193 11.07 12.16 -16.41
C ARG A 193 9.82 12.71 -15.71
N ASN A 194 8.72 12.84 -16.42
CA ASN A 194 7.47 13.40 -15.91
C ASN A 194 6.68 12.36 -15.13
N LEU A 195 5.83 12.83 -14.22
CA LEU A 195 4.91 11.97 -13.49
C LEU A 195 3.82 11.44 -14.42
N SER A 196 3.57 10.14 -14.40
CA SER A 196 2.47 9.55 -15.15
C SER A 196 1.12 9.78 -14.44
N LEU A 197 0.04 9.93 -15.22
CA LEU A 197 -1.31 10.01 -14.67
C LEU A 197 -1.67 8.74 -13.90
N TYR A 198 -1.20 7.58 -14.36
CA TYR A 198 -1.39 6.31 -13.66
C TYR A 198 -0.73 6.32 -12.28
N SER A 199 0.52 6.78 -12.19
CA SER A 199 1.25 6.88 -10.92
C SER A 199 0.56 7.82 -9.94
N PHE A 200 0.11 8.98 -10.41
CA PHE A 200 -0.60 9.95 -9.58
C PHE A 200 -1.95 9.42 -9.08
N HIS A 201 -2.78 8.88 -9.98
CA HIS A 201 -4.10 8.34 -9.59
C HIS A 201 -3.96 7.13 -8.65
N THR A 202 -2.96 6.26 -8.89
CA THR A 202 -2.62 5.17 -7.98
C THR A 202 -2.30 5.68 -6.57
N ALA A 203 -1.57 6.78 -6.47
CA ALA A 203 -1.22 7.38 -5.18
C ALA A 203 -2.45 7.98 -4.46
N ILE A 204 -3.35 8.63 -5.18
CA ILE A 204 -4.63 9.09 -4.61
C ILE A 204 -5.44 7.90 -4.08
N ASN A 205 -5.54 6.81 -4.85
CA ASN A 205 -6.25 5.60 -4.41
C ASN A 205 -5.56 4.94 -3.21
N THR A 206 -4.23 4.99 -3.12
CA THR A 206 -3.49 4.50 -1.94
C THR A 206 -3.88 5.28 -0.67
N ALA A 207 -4.04 6.59 -0.76
CA ALA A 207 -4.49 7.42 0.36
C ALA A 207 -5.98 7.23 0.68
N LEU A 208 -6.81 6.99 -0.34
CA LEU A 208 -8.25 6.71 -0.20
C LEU A 208 -8.56 5.28 0.25
N MET A 209 -7.57 4.37 0.25
CA MET A 209 -7.77 3.00 0.73
C MET A 209 -8.44 3.02 2.10
N PRO A 210 -9.59 2.35 2.29
CA PRO A 210 -10.47 2.60 3.44
C PRO A 210 -9.79 2.50 4.79
N VAL A 211 -8.91 1.53 5.00
CA VAL A 211 -8.19 1.42 6.27
C VAL A 211 -7.22 2.59 6.48
N VAL A 212 -6.51 3.04 5.43
CA VAL A 212 -5.59 4.20 5.51
C VAL A 212 -6.37 5.49 5.74
N PHE A 213 -7.45 5.69 4.96
CA PHE A 213 -8.25 6.92 5.03
C PHE A 213 -9.01 7.04 6.37
N PHE A 214 -9.51 5.94 6.91
CA PHE A 214 -10.18 5.91 8.22
C PHE A 214 -9.25 6.43 9.32
N PHE A 215 -8.01 5.91 9.38
CA PHE A 215 -7.02 6.34 10.37
C PHE A 215 -6.43 7.74 10.12
N SER A 216 -6.75 8.40 9.00
CA SER A 216 -6.38 9.81 8.81
C SER A 216 -7.09 10.76 9.79
N GLY A 217 -8.27 10.38 10.30
CA GLY A 217 -9.04 11.17 11.27
C GLY A 217 -8.84 10.78 12.72
N LEU A 218 -7.93 9.83 13.01
CA LEU A 218 -7.60 9.36 14.36
C LEU A 218 -6.07 9.44 14.58
N TYR A 219 -5.63 9.57 15.81
CA TYR A 219 -4.20 9.67 16.12
C TYR A 219 -3.57 8.30 16.35
N TYR A 220 -3.13 7.68 15.26
CA TYR A 220 -2.60 6.31 15.20
C TYR A 220 -1.23 6.25 14.50
N THR A 221 -0.45 5.22 14.81
CA THR A 221 0.90 5.02 14.24
C THR A 221 0.90 4.61 12.77
N ASP A 222 -0.18 4.01 12.26
CA ASP A 222 -0.24 3.37 10.95
C ASP A 222 0.00 4.31 9.76
N PRO A 223 -0.60 5.54 9.71
CA PRO A 223 -0.34 6.47 8.62
C PRO A 223 1.13 6.89 8.55
N LEU A 224 1.72 7.25 9.71
CA LEU A 224 3.10 7.71 9.76
C LEU A 224 4.09 6.57 9.47
N SER A 225 3.82 5.36 9.96
CA SER A 225 4.58 4.16 9.64
C SER A 225 4.59 3.88 8.13
N THR A 226 3.42 3.99 7.49
CA THR A 226 3.30 3.80 6.04
C THR A 226 4.11 4.85 5.27
N LEU A 227 4.04 6.12 5.68
CA LEU A 227 4.83 7.20 5.08
C LEU A 227 6.33 6.94 5.22
N ALA A 228 6.80 6.60 6.42
CA ALA A 228 8.23 6.37 6.69
C ALA A 228 8.81 5.24 5.83
N VAL A 229 8.06 4.13 5.69
CA VAL A 229 8.47 3.02 4.81
C VAL A 229 8.45 3.43 3.34
N LEU A 230 7.47 4.21 2.88
CA LEU A 230 7.42 4.71 1.50
C LEU A 230 8.55 5.71 1.20
N LEU A 231 8.95 6.55 2.15
CA LEU A 231 10.11 7.44 1.99
C LEU A 231 11.41 6.64 1.86
N SER A 232 11.58 5.60 2.69
CA SER A 232 12.71 4.66 2.59
C SER A 232 12.71 3.95 1.23
N TYR A 233 11.54 3.49 0.77
CA TYR A 233 11.39 2.81 -0.52
C TYR A 233 11.64 3.75 -1.71
N ARG A 234 11.17 4.99 -1.64
CA ARG A 234 11.48 6.01 -2.64
C ARG A 234 12.99 6.23 -2.76
N HIS A 235 13.68 6.38 -1.62
CA HIS A 235 15.14 6.53 -1.60
C HIS A 235 15.82 5.29 -2.18
N HIS A 236 15.42 4.09 -1.79
CA HIS A 236 15.88 2.84 -2.38
C HIS A 236 15.71 2.82 -3.92
N LEU A 237 14.53 3.18 -4.42
CA LEU A 237 14.29 3.24 -5.86
C LEU A 237 15.16 4.28 -6.58
N GLN A 238 15.54 5.37 -5.96
CA GLN A 238 16.47 6.36 -6.53
C GLN A 238 17.92 5.91 -6.49
N ARG A 239 18.30 5.22 -5.42
CA ARG A 239 19.66 4.78 -5.15
C ARG A 239 20.15 3.67 -6.07
N VAL A 240 19.27 2.70 -6.36
CA VAL A 240 19.62 1.53 -7.19
C VAL A 240 19.73 1.96 -8.66
N GLY A 241 20.91 1.92 -9.24
CA GLY A 241 21.20 2.34 -10.63
C GLY A 241 22.48 1.70 -11.14
N PRO A 242 22.88 2.00 -12.41
CA PRO A 242 24.11 1.45 -13.00
C PRO A 242 25.36 1.97 -12.30
N GLU A 243 25.30 3.17 -11.73
CA GLU A 243 26.38 3.73 -10.94
C GLU A 243 26.24 3.32 -9.47
N ARG A 244 27.38 3.08 -8.84
CA ARG A 244 27.38 2.72 -7.41
C ARG A 244 26.96 3.92 -6.57
N PRO A 245 26.04 3.75 -5.60
CA PRO A 245 25.66 4.82 -4.69
C PRO A 245 26.86 5.30 -3.86
N GLY A 246 26.93 6.60 -3.64
CA GLY A 246 27.94 7.21 -2.76
C GLY A 246 27.63 7.00 -1.28
N LEU A 247 28.62 7.19 -0.42
CA LEU A 247 28.52 7.04 1.03
C LEU A 247 27.35 7.84 1.63
N LEU A 248 27.08 9.05 1.13
CA LEU A 248 25.95 9.88 1.59
C LEU A 248 24.61 9.17 1.37
N SER A 249 24.43 8.50 0.23
CA SER A 249 23.24 7.71 -0.06
C SER A 249 23.13 6.50 0.87
N ASP A 250 24.26 5.88 1.23
CA ASP A 250 24.31 4.78 2.19
C ASP A 250 23.86 5.24 3.59
N VAL A 251 24.38 6.37 4.05
CA VAL A 251 24.00 6.99 5.34
C VAL A 251 22.51 7.34 5.36
N TRP A 252 21.98 7.93 4.27
CA TRP A 252 20.55 8.20 4.17
C TRP A 252 19.69 6.94 4.20
N THR A 253 20.16 5.82 3.62
CA THR A 253 19.46 4.52 3.71
C THR A 253 19.34 4.08 5.17
N VAL A 254 20.44 4.20 5.96
CA VAL A 254 20.42 3.86 7.38
C VAL A 254 19.48 4.79 8.15
N ILE A 255 19.57 6.11 7.95
CA ILE A 255 18.73 7.09 8.65
C ILE A 255 17.25 6.81 8.39
N LEU A 256 16.85 6.69 7.11
CA LEU A 256 15.44 6.44 6.75
C LEU A 256 14.96 5.06 7.22
N GLY A 257 15.83 4.04 7.18
CA GLY A 257 15.52 2.72 7.70
C GLY A 257 15.29 2.75 9.21
N VAL A 258 16.17 3.38 9.97
CA VAL A 258 16.01 3.55 11.43
C VAL A 258 14.75 4.37 11.73
N ALA A 259 14.49 5.46 10.99
CA ALA A 259 13.26 6.23 11.15
C ALA A 259 12.01 5.38 10.93
N ALA A 260 12.01 4.48 9.95
CA ALA A 260 10.89 3.55 9.74
C ALA A 260 10.72 2.57 10.93
N LEU A 261 11.82 2.08 11.52
CA LEU A 261 11.77 1.22 12.71
C LEU A 261 11.25 1.98 13.94
N PHE A 262 11.57 3.28 14.05
CA PHE A 262 11.04 4.13 15.13
C PHE A 262 9.52 4.34 15.07
N MET A 263 8.88 4.07 13.93
CA MET A 263 7.42 4.06 13.81
C MET A 263 6.82 2.73 14.24
N ARG A 264 7.40 1.62 13.73
CA ARG A 264 7.01 0.24 14.07
C ARG A 264 8.17 -0.73 13.88
N GLN A 265 8.39 -1.59 14.85
CA GLN A 265 9.46 -2.60 14.82
C GLN A 265 9.35 -3.55 13.61
N THR A 266 8.12 -3.92 13.24
CA THR A 266 7.85 -4.80 12.09
C THR A 266 8.27 -4.22 10.74
N ASN A 267 8.54 -2.92 10.67
CA ASN A 267 9.07 -2.28 9.45
C ASN A 267 10.47 -2.78 9.09
N VAL A 268 11.18 -3.44 10.02
CA VAL A 268 12.47 -4.09 9.74
C VAL A 268 12.39 -5.02 8.53
N PHE A 269 11.30 -5.77 8.38
CA PHE A 269 11.14 -6.68 7.25
C PHE A 269 11.03 -5.93 5.92
N TRP A 270 10.40 -4.77 5.90
CA TRP A 270 10.29 -3.95 4.69
C TRP A 270 11.61 -3.29 4.31
N VAL A 271 12.32 -2.71 5.27
CA VAL A 271 13.58 -1.99 4.98
C VAL A 271 14.78 -2.93 4.82
N VAL A 272 14.82 -4.07 5.50
CA VAL A 272 15.94 -5.02 5.42
C VAL A 272 15.68 -6.10 4.38
N VAL A 273 14.56 -6.84 4.49
CA VAL A 273 14.32 -8.00 3.64
C VAL A 273 13.86 -7.57 2.25
N TYR A 274 12.85 -6.70 2.16
CA TYR A 274 12.34 -6.28 0.84
C TYR A 274 13.34 -5.39 0.09
N MET A 275 13.72 -4.26 0.67
CA MET A 275 14.61 -3.31 -0.02
C MET A 275 16.02 -3.85 -0.14
N GLY A 276 16.59 -4.45 0.91
CA GLY A 276 17.91 -5.07 0.86
C GLY A 276 17.96 -6.26 -0.10
N GLY A 277 16.90 -7.08 -0.13
CA GLY A 277 16.76 -8.16 -1.10
C GLY A 277 16.68 -7.68 -2.55
N LEU A 278 15.93 -6.60 -2.83
CA LEU A 278 15.89 -5.98 -4.16
C LEU A 278 17.26 -5.42 -4.57
N GLU A 279 18.01 -4.83 -3.65
CA GLU A 279 19.38 -4.36 -3.92
C GLU A 279 20.34 -5.52 -4.21
N ALA A 280 20.24 -6.60 -3.45
CA ALA A 280 21.01 -7.81 -3.71
C ALA A 280 20.72 -8.36 -5.13
N VAL A 281 19.45 -8.54 -5.47
CA VAL A 281 19.04 -9.03 -6.81
C VAL A 281 19.54 -8.10 -7.92
N TYR A 282 19.45 -6.78 -7.72
CA TYR A 282 19.96 -5.82 -8.69
C TYR A 282 21.47 -5.99 -8.92
N THR A 283 22.24 -6.16 -7.85
CA THR A 283 23.69 -6.38 -7.92
C THR A 283 24.02 -7.66 -8.66
N LEU A 284 23.26 -8.74 -8.42
CA LEU A 284 23.47 -10.02 -9.08
C LEU A 284 23.22 -9.94 -10.60
N ARG A 285 22.28 -9.11 -11.05
CA ARG A 285 22.05 -8.86 -12.49
C ARG A 285 23.23 -8.20 -13.19
N SER A 286 24.01 -7.41 -12.47
CA SER A 286 25.17 -6.72 -13.01
C SER A 286 26.43 -7.59 -13.11
N VAL A 287 26.37 -8.81 -12.58
CA VAL A 287 27.48 -9.77 -12.65
C VAL A 287 27.53 -10.32 -14.07
N LYS A 288 28.69 -10.15 -14.76
CA LYS A 288 28.88 -10.72 -16.09
C LYS A 288 28.94 -12.24 -15.99
N PRO A 289 28.26 -12.99 -16.90
CA PRO A 289 28.34 -14.44 -16.90
C PRO A 289 29.78 -14.92 -17.18
N GLY A 290 30.20 -15.94 -16.45
CA GLY A 290 31.47 -16.64 -16.71
C GLY A 290 31.33 -17.63 -17.88
N ALA A 291 32.42 -18.33 -18.22
CA ALA A 291 32.49 -19.24 -19.35
C ALA A 291 31.55 -20.48 -19.26
N GLN A 292 30.96 -20.77 -18.09
CA GLN A 292 29.94 -21.82 -17.91
C GLN A 292 28.55 -21.17 -17.71
N GLU A 293 27.76 -21.11 -18.78
CA GLU A 293 26.68 -20.13 -18.97
C GLU A 293 25.39 -20.38 -18.18
N PHE A 294 25.01 -21.60 -17.83
CA PHE A 294 23.64 -21.87 -17.36
C PHE A 294 23.36 -21.43 -15.89
N LEU A 295 24.34 -21.55 -15.00
CA LEU A 295 24.16 -21.18 -13.58
C LEU A 295 24.70 -19.78 -13.23
N THR A 296 25.29 -19.07 -14.20
CA THR A 296 25.91 -17.75 -13.99
C THR A 296 25.02 -16.59 -14.43
N THR A 297 23.89 -16.88 -15.10
CA THR A 297 22.88 -15.90 -15.49
C THR A 297 21.69 -15.94 -14.54
N LEU A 298 21.28 -14.77 -14.05
CA LEU A 298 20.12 -14.67 -13.16
C LEU A 298 18.82 -14.98 -13.92
N HIS A 299 18.12 -16.03 -13.51
CA HIS A 299 16.80 -16.38 -14.03
C HIS A 299 15.73 -15.58 -13.28
N ASP A 300 15.23 -14.48 -13.86
CA ASP A 300 14.26 -13.58 -13.25
C ASP A 300 13.28 -13.02 -14.28
N PRO A 301 12.42 -13.90 -14.85
CA PRO A 301 11.46 -13.49 -15.87
C PRO A 301 10.38 -12.54 -15.30
N PRO A 302 9.70 -11.76 -16.17
CA PRO A 302 8.50 -11.02 -15.80
C PRO A 302 7.41 -11.96 -15.29
N LEU A 303 6.66 -11.52 -14.29
CA LEU A 303 5.62 -12.35 -13.63
C LEU A 303 4.51 -12.79 -14.62
N SER A 304 4.28 -12.03 -15.69
CA SER A 304 3.36 -12.43 -16.78
C SER A 304 3.76 -13.75 -17.47
N ASN A 305 5.05 -14.06 -17.48
CA ASN A 305 5.61 -15.23 -18.18
C ASN A 305 6.17 -16.27 -17.21
N SER A 306 5.97 -16.08 -15.89
CA SER A 306 6.54 -16.92 -14.84
C SER A 306 5.58 -18.03 -14.43
N GLY A 307 6.07 -19.27 -14.43
CA GLY A 307 5.43 -20.46 -13.87
C GLY A 307 6.01 -20.83 -12.48
N PRO A 308 5.53 -21.93 -11.86
CA PRO A 308 6.05 -22.41 -10.58
C PRO A 308 7.52 -22.85 -10.64
N ASP A 309 7.95 -23.38 -11.78
CA ASP A 309 9.32 -23.76 -12.09
C ASP A 309 10.25 -22.53 -12.12
N ASP A 310 9.80 -21.43 -12.71
CA ASP A 310 10.56 -20.18 -12.74
C ASP A 310 10.82 -19.61 -11.34
N TRP A 311 9.91 -19.82 -10.38
CA TRP A 311 10.11 -19.43 -9.00
C TRP A 311 11.27 -20.20 -8.37
N PHE A 312 11.32 -21.52 -8.60
CA PHE A 312 12.41 -22.35 -8.12
C PHE A 312 13.75 -21.94 -8.75
N PHE A 313 13.81 -21.79 -10.08
CA PHE A 313 15.04 -21.39 -10.77
C PHE A 313 15.47 -19.96 -10.41
N CYS A 314 14.52 -19.05 -10.20
CA CYS A 314 14.83 -17.71 -9.72
C CYS A 314 15.54 -17.74 -8.36
N LEU A 315 14.99 -18.47 -7.39
CA LEU A 315 15.60 -18.62 -6.06
C LEU A 315 16.96 -19.33 -6.12
N LEU A 316 17.05 -20.40 -6.91
CA LEU A 316 18.29 -21.16 -7.08
C LEU A 316 19.40 -20.29 -7.68
N THR A 317 19.11 -19.56 -8.78
CA THR A 317 20.12 -18.72 -9.43
C THR A 317 20.52 -17.54 -8.56
N ILE A 318 19.57 -16.91 -7.82
CA ILE A 318 19.89 -15.89 -6.81
C ILE A 318 20.87 -16.46 -5.78
N ALA A 319 20.57 -17.63 -5.21
CA ALA A 319 21.41 -18.23 -4.18
C ALA A 319 22.82 -18.57 -4.71
N VAL A 320 22.91 -19.23 -5.85
CA VAL A 320 24.19 -19.64 -6.46
C VAL A 320 25.05 -18.41 -6.79
N ILE A 321 24.49 -17.42 -7.49
CA ILE A 321 25.26 -16.24 -7.91
C ILE A 321 25.67 -15.40 -6.69
N ALA A 322 24.83 -15.33 -5.64
CA ALA A 322 25.16 -14.63 -4.40
C ALA A 322 26.32 -15.32 -3.67
N LEU A 323 26.29 -16.65 -3.56
CA LEU A 323 27.37 -17.44 -2.96
C LEU A 323 28.69 -17.32 -3.74
N CYS A 324 28.63 -17.20 -5.07
CA CYS A 324 29.81 -16.97 -5.90
C CYS A 324 30.33 -15.52 -5.85
N ASN A 325 29.51 -14.55 -5.40
CA ASN A 325 29.86 -13.13 -5.36
C ASN A 325 29.56 -12.46 -4.01
N PRO A 326 29.95 -13.06 -2.86
CA PRO A 326 29.51 -12.58 -1.54
C PRO A 326 29.97 -11.14 -1.24
N VAL A 327 31.21 -10.80 -1.62
CA VAL A 327 31.76 -9.45 -1.36
C VAL A 327 30.98 -8.38 -2.11
N LYS A 328 30.57 -8.63 -3.37
CA LYS A 328 29.78 -7.67 -4.14
C LYS A 328 28.41 -7.44 -3.51
N VAL A 329 27.76 -8.53 -3.09
CA VAL A 329 26.45 -8.47 -2.44
C VAL A 329 26.57 -7.74 -1.10
N LEU A 330 27.47 -8.16 -0.21
CA LEU A 330 27.66 -7.54 1.11
C LEU A 330 28.01 -6.05 0.99
N ARG A 331 28.85 -5.68 0.01
CA ARG A 331 29.22 -4.29 -0.24
C ARG A 331 28.05 -3.42 -0.72
N GLN A 332 27.01 -4.00 -1.30
CA GLN A 332 25.81 -3.28 -1.73
C GLN A 332 24.79 -3.16 -0.60
N ILE A 333 24.56 -4.25 0.15
CA ILE A 333 23.50 -4.33 1.15
C ILE A 333 23.95 -3.95 2.57
N TRP A 334 25.22 -3.54 2.77
CA TRP A 334 25.75 -3.24 4.11
C TRP A 334 24.90 -2.20 4.89
N PRO A 335 24.25 -1.17 4.26
CA PRO A 335 23.41 -0.27 5.03
C PRO A 335 22.18 -0.98 5.63
N HIS A 336 21.60 -1.94 4.89
CA HIS A 336 20.49 -2.76 5.38
C HIS A 336 20.93 -3.72 6.48
N LEU A 337 22.16 -4.27 6.38
CA LEU A 337 22.76 -5.08 7.46
C LEU A 337 23.04 -4.24 8.71
N THR A 338 23.45 -2.98 8.54
CA THR A 338 23.60 -2.04 9.66
C THR A 338 22.26 -1.79 10.37
N ILE A 339 21.17 -1.57 9.62
CA ILE A 339 19.82 -1.45 10.19
C ILE A 339 19.43 -2.71 10.95
N LEU A 340 19.71 -3.88 10.38
CA LEU A 340 19.46 -5.17 11.06
C LEU A 340 20.26 -5.30 12.34
N GLY A 341 21.56 -4.93 12.31
CA GLY A 341 22.42 -4.94 13.48
C GLY A 341 21.94 -3.99 14.60
N LEU A 342 21.51 -2.78 14.23
CA LEU A 342 20.92 -1.83 15.16
C LEU A 342 19.61 -2.36 15.77
N PHE A 343 18.77 -2.99 14.96
CA PHE A 343 17.54 -3.63 15.43
C PHE A 343 17.83 -4.81 16.36
N ALA A 344 18.78 -5.67 16.01
CA ALA A 344 19.20 -6.79 16.87
C ALA A 344 19.79 -6.29 18.21
N GLY A 345 20.59 -5.20 18.17
CA GLY A 345 21.09 -4.54 19.36
C GLY A 345 19.97 -3.98 20.24
N PHE A 346 18.95 -3.36 19.63
CA PHE A 346 17.74 -2.92 20.34
C PHE A 346 17.02 -4.10 21.01
N VAL A 347 16.79 -5.20 20.27
CA VAL A 347 16.11 -6.40 20.81
C VAL A 347 16.88 -7.01 21.96
N ALA A 348 18.21 -7.07 21.87
CA ALA A 348 19.07 -7.56 22.93
C ALA A 348 19.04 -6.65 24.17
N TRP A 349 19.08 -5.33 23.97
CA TRP A 349 19.00 -4.35 25.05
C TRP A 349 17.62 -4.34 25.75
N ASN A 350 16.54 -4.40 24.95
CA ASN A 350 15.17 -4.36 25.45
C ASN A 350 14.66 -5.74 25.91
N GLU A 351 15.45 -6.82 25.75
CA GLU A 351 15.05 -8.21 26.02
C GLU A 351 13.77 -8.63 25.30
N GLY A 352 13.50 -8.04 24.12
CA GLY A 352 12.32 -8.34 23.32
C GLY A 352 12.11 -7.35 22.18
N VAL A 353 11.23 -7.72 21.25
CA VAL A 353 10.91 -6.90 20.07
C VAL A 353 10.02 -5.71 20.42
N VAL A 354 9.13 -5.86 21.42
CA VAL A 354 8.08 -4.94 21.79
C VAL A 354 8.53 -4.09 22.98
N LEU A 355 8.27 -2.80 22.97
CA LEU A 355 8.43 -1.93 24.15
C LEU A 355 7.27 -2.16 25.14
N GLY A 356 7.41 -1.69 26.37
CA GLY A 356 6.36 -1.77 27.38
C GLY A 356 5.98 -3.19 27.78
N ASP A 357 4.69 -3.45 27.98
CA ASP A 357 4.17 -4.75 28.43
C ASP A 357 4.29 -5.82 27.33
N LYS A 358 5.15 -6.81 27.57
CA LYS A 358 5.43 -7.93 26.65
C LYS A 358 4.47 -9.10 26.84
N SER A 359 3.68 -9.14 27.91
CA SER A 359 2.88 -10.32 28.31
C SER A 359 1.85 -10.72 27.25
N ASN A 360 1.26 -9.76 26.55
CA ASN A 360 0.22 -9.96 25.55
C ASN A 360 0.73 -9.98 24.10
N HIS A 361 2.05 -9.81 23.90
CA HIS A 361 2.66 -9.70 22.57
C HIS A 361 3.71 -10.79 22.31
N ILE A 362 3.44 -11.99 22.78
CA ILE A 362 4.32 -13.15 22.53
C ILE A 362 4.21 -13.53 21.05
N ALA A 363 5.35 -13.50 20.36
CA ALA A 363 5.42 -13.92 18.96
C ALA A 363 5.00 -15.39 18.82
N THR A 364 4.08 -15.66 17.92
CA THR A 364 3.58 -16.99 17.60
C THR A 364 3.68 -17.25 16.11
N ILE A 365 3.75 -18.51 15.70
CA ILE A 365 3.70 -18.86 14.27
C ILE A 365 2.24 -19.00 13.85
N HIS A 366 1.67 -17.93 13.26
CA HIS A 366 0.30 -17.87 12.80
C HIS A 366 0.23 -17.84 11.27
N LEU A 367 0.42 -19.00 10.63
CA LEU A 367 0.44 -19.14 9.16
C LEU A 367 -0.89 -18.75 8.49
N ALA A 368 -2.00 -18.91 9.21
CA ALA A 368 -3.33 -18.54 8.69
C ALA A 368 -3.44 -17.04 8.32
N GLN A 369 -2.60 -16.16 8.87
CA GLN A 369 -2.48 -14.77 8.43
C GLN A 369 -2.24 -14.65 6.92
N MET A 370 -1.42 -15.56 6.35
CA MET A 370 -1.14 -15.61 4.92
C MET A 370 -2.31 -16.10 4.07
N LEU A 371 -3.38 -16.60 4.69
CA LEU A 371 -4.64 -16.92 4.00
C LEU A 371 -5.61 -15.73 4.09
N TYR A 372 -5.65 -15.05 5.23
CA TYR A 372 -6.57 -13.93 5.47
C TYR A 372 -6.26 -12.70 4.63
N ILE A 373 -4.99 -12.48 4.24
CA ILE A 373 -4.62 -11.38 3.37
C ILE A 373 -5.31 -11.43 2.00
N TRP A 374 -5.58 -12.63 1.45
CA TRP A 374 -6.10 -12.74 0.09
C TRP A 374 -7.51 -12.19 -0.07
N PRO A 375 -8.50 -12.56 0.77
CA PRO A 375 -9.82 -11.93 0.70
C PRO A 375 -9.79 -10.44 1.06
N PHE A 376 -8.90 -9.99 1.96
CA PHE A 376 -8.69 -8.58 2.23
C PHE A 376 -8.19 -7.83 0.99
N PHE A 377 -7.16 -8.36 0.32
CA PHE A 377 -6.65 -7.77 -0.91
C PHE A 377 -7.69 -7.81 -2.02
N ALA A 378 -8.41 -8.92 -2.17
CA ALA A 378 -9.45 -9.05 -3.18
C ALA A 378 -10.59 -8.05 -2.98
N PHE A 379 -11.03 -7.83 -1.75
CA PHE A 379 -12.07 -6.86 -1.43
C PHE A 379 -11.65 -5.42 -1.78
N PHE A 380 -10.47 -4.99 -1.35
CA PHE A 380 -10.00 -3.64 -1.63
C PHE A 380 -9.48 -3.45 -3.06
N SER A 381 -9.21 -4.51 -3.78
CA SER A 381 -8.71 -4.44 -5.15
C SER A 381 -9.72 -4.95 -6.18
N LEU A 382 -10.98 -5.12 -5.79
CA LEU A 382 -12.04 -5.67 -6.65
C LEU A 382 -12.10 -5.02 -8.05
N PRO A 383 -12.01 -3.68 -8.20
CA PRO A 383 -12.01 -3.03 -9.50
C PRO A 383 -10.80 -3.39 -10.38
N LEU A 384 -9.68 -3.76 -9.79
CA LEU A 384 -8.48 -4.15 -10.53
C LEU A 384 -8.64 -5.49 -11.26
N PHE A 385 -9.61 -6.30 -10.87
CA PHE A 385 -9.91 -7.59 -11.48
C PHE A 385 -10.84 -7.47 -12.70
N ALA A 386 -11.28 -6.26 -13.05
CA ALA A 386 -12.16 -6.04 -14.21
C ALA A 386 -11.67 -6.72 -15.50
N PRO A 387 -10.37 -6.74 -15.85
CA PRO A 387 -9.89 -7.47 -17.03
C PRO A 387 -10.14 -8.97 -16.94
N SER A 388 -9.92 -9.59 -15.78
CA SER A 388 -10.15 -11.01 -15.55
C SER A 388 -11.64 -11.36 -15.57
N VAL A 389 -12.47 -10.52 -14.95
CA VAL A 389 -13.94 -10.69 -14.95
C VAL A 389 -14.50 -10.53 -16.35
N LEU A 390 -14.08 -9.52 -17.10
CA LEU A 390 -14.48 -9.31 -18.49
C LEU A 390 -14.03 -10.47 -19.38
N GLY A 391 -12.79 -10.93 -19.21
CA GLY A 391 -12.27 -12.11 -19.89
C GLY A 391 -13.09 -13.37 -19.59
N PHE A 392 -13.47 -13.57 -18.32
CA PHE A 392 -14.31 -14.70 -17.91
C PHE A 392 -15.70 -14.66 -18.57
N ILE A 393 -16.31 -13.48 -18.68
CA ILE A 393 -17.63 -13.33 -19.32
C ILE A 393 -17.53 -13.55 -20.84
N THR A 394 -16.51 -12.97 -21.49
CA THR A 394 -16.40 -12.99 -22.96
C THR A 394 -15.76 -14.27 -23.49
N ARG A 395 -14.80 -14.86 -22.76
CA ARG A 395 -14.02 -16.04 -23.17
C ARG A 395 -13.70 -16.93 -21.97
N PRO A 396 -14.69 -17.58 -21.35
CA PRO A 396 -14.55 -18.27 -20.06
C PRO A 396 -13.45 -19.35 -20.10
N LEU A 397 -13.43 -20.19 -21.11
CA LEU A 397 -12.44 -21.28 -21.21
C LEU A 397 -11.00 -20.74 -21.37
N GLN A 398 -10.80 -19.69 -22.17
CA GLN A 398 -9.48 -19.09 -22.36
C GLN A 398 -9.00 -18.40 -21.09
N THR A 399 -9.92 -17.74 -20.36
CA THR A 399 -9.58 -17.05 -19.12
C THR A 399 -9.27 -18.05 -18.01
N ILE A 400 -10.05 -19.11 -17.87
CA ILE A 400 -9.74 -20.21 -16.95
C ILE A 400 -8.39 -20.83 -17.30
N HIS A 401 -8.16 -21.11 -18.58
CA HIS A 401 -6.88 -21.65 -19.03
C HIS A 401 -5.71 -20.70 -18.71
N SER A 402 -5.86 -19.41 -18.94
CA SER A 402 -4.81 -18.42 -18.66
C SER A 402 -4.57 -18.16 -17.17
N LEU A 403 -5.60 -18.31 -16.32
CA LEU A 403 -5.48 -18.12 -14.86
C LEU A 403 -4.98 -19.37 -14.14
N ILE A 404 -5.39 -20.55 -14.60
CA ILE A 404 -5.16 -21.84 -13.93
C ILE A 404 -4.10 -22.67 -14.65
N LEU A 405 -4.15 -22.70 -16.00
CA LEU A 405 -3.35 -23.54 -16.84
C LEU A 405 -2.40 -22.70 -17.70
N ARG A 406 -1.45 -22.00 -17.10
CA ARG A 406 -0.36 -21.37 -17.87
C ARG A 406 0.47 -22.43 -18.62
N PRO A 407 1.34 -22.04 -19.61
CA PRO A 407 1.85 -22.94 -20.67
C PRO A 407 2.38 -24.30 -20.23
N ASN A 408 2.70 -24.51 -18.94
CA ASN A 408 3.13 -25.79 -18.38
C ASN A 408 2.07 -26.38 -17.44
N ALA A 409 0.97 -26.87 -17.98
CA ALA A 409 -0.10 -27.55 -17.20
C ALA A 409 0.44 -28.68 -16.30
N LEU A 410 1.53 -29.35 -16.69
CA LEU A 410 2.20 -30.40 -15.93
C LEU A 410 2.65 -29.92 -14.54
N PHE A 411 3.06 -28.66 -14.38
CA PHE A 411 3.50 -28.11 -13.10
C PHE A 411 2.40 -27.27 -12.41
N THR A 412 1.53 -26.63 -13.18
CA THR A 412 0.53 -25.70 -12.65
C THR A 412 -0.57 -26.41 -11.88
N ILE A 413 -1.08 -27.57 -12.37
CA ILE A 413 -2.11 -28.33 -11.67
C ILE A 413 -1.60 -28.93 -10.36
N PRO A 414 -0.45 -29.65 -10.32
CA PRO A 414 0.13 -30.12 -9.06
C PRO A 414 0.40 -28.99 -8.07
N TRP A 415 0.89 -27.83 -8.56
CA TRP A 415 1.11 -26.65 -7.74
C TRP A 415 -0.19 -26.08 -7.15
N ALA A 416 -1.25 -26.00 -7.93
CA ALA A 416 -2.56 -25.54 -7.46
C ALA A 416 -3.13 -26.50 -6.39
N LEU A 417 -3.05 -27.80 -6.61
CA LEU A 417 -3.45 -28.83 -5.66
C LEU A 417 -2.62 -28.77 -4.37
N LEU A 418 -1.29 -28.72 -4.50
CA LEU A 418 -0.38 -28.61 -3.35
C LEU A 418 -0.71 -27.38 -2.49
N THR A 419 -0.86 -26.21 -3.13
CA THR A 419 -1.16 -24.97 -2.40
C THR A 419 -2.56 -24.98 -1.76
N ALA A 420 -3.55 -25.66 -2.36
CA ALA A 420 -4.86 -25.86 -1.76
C ALA A 420 -4.80 -26.82 -0.56
N LEU A 421 -4.06 -27.92 -0.66
CA LEU A 421 -3.82 -28.86 0.43
C LEU A 421 -3.06 -28.22 1.59
N LEU A 422 -2.00 -27.43 1.30
CA LEU A 422 -1.29 -26.66 2.31
C LEU A 422 -2.20 -25.66 3.00
N SER A 423 -3.05 -24.96 2.25
CA SER A 423 -4.04 -24.04 2.80
C SER A 423 -5.03 -24.77 3.73
N ALA A 424 -5.51 -25.94 3.33
CA ALA A 424 -6.38 -26.78 4.15
C ALA A 424 -5.67 -27.26 5.44
N ALA A 425 -4.41 -27.66 5.34
CA ALA A 425 -3.60 -28.05 6.48
C ALA A 425 -3.39 -26.86 7.45
N VAL A 426 -3.05 -25.67 6.94
CA VAL A 426 -2.92 -24.45 7.75
C VAL A 426 -4.24 -24.12 8.45
N VAL A 427 -5.36 -24.15 7.73
CA VAL A 427 -6.71 -23.93 8.32
C VAL A 427 -7.03 -24.95 9.40
N ARG A 428 -6.62 -26.21 9.21
CA ARG A 428 -6.93 -27.30 10.17
C ARG A 428 -6.05 -27.25 11.41
N TYR A 429 -4.75 -26.91 11.28
CA TYR A 429 -3.76 -27.10 12.33
C TYR A 429 -3.16 -25.81 12.88
N ASN A 430 -3.28 -24.68 12.16
CA ASN A 430 -2.63 -23.42 12.54
C ASN A 430 -3.58 -22.20 12.46
N THR A 431 -4.89 -22.42 12.74
CA THR A 431 -5.81 -21.30 12.96
C THR A 431 -5.75 -20.89 14.42
N ILE A 432 -5.06 -19.80 14.71
CA ILE A 432 -4.97 -19.22 16.05
C ILE A 432 -6.10 -18.20 16.20
N ILE A 433 -6.86 -18.30 17.28
CA ILE A 433 -7.91 -17.35 17.62
C ILE A 433 -7.46 -16.65 18.90
N HIS A 434 -6.93 -15.46 18.73
CA HIS A 434 -6.46 -14.67 19.88
C HIS A 434 -7.67 -14.21 20.73
N PRO A 435 -7.60 -14.30 22.07
CA PRO A 435 -8.70 -13.88 22.93
C PRO A 435 -9.19 -12.45 22.64
N PHE A 436 -8.30 -11.50 22.36
CA PHE A 436 -8.67 -10.14 22.04
C PHE A 436 -9.50 -10.01 20.75
N THR A 437 -9.34 -10.89 19.77
CA THR A 437 -10.18 -10.88 18.56
C THR A 437 -11.65 -11.14 18.87
N LEU A 438 -11.94 -11.90 19.95
CA LEU A 438 -13.29 -12.27 20.38
C LEU A 438 -13.78 -11.45 21.59
N ALA A 439 -12.89 -10.75 22.28
CA ALA A 439 -13.27 -9.90 23.41
C ALA A 439 -13.83 -8.54 22.95
N ASP A 440 -13.41 -8.07 21.77
CA ASP A 440 -13.75 -6.73 21.29
C ASP A 440 -14.62 -6.75 20.04
N ASN A 441 -15.92 -6.57 20.22
CA ASN A 441 -16.91 -6.51 19.15
C ASN A 441 -16.98 -5.17 18.41
N ARG A 442 -16.09 -4.23 18.69
CA ARG A 442 -15.96 -2.96 17.96
C ARG A 442 -15.28 -3.18 16.61
N HIS A 443 -14.42 -4.17 16.50
CA HIS A 443 -13.68 -4.47 15.27
C HIS A 443 -14.47 -5.36 14.30
N TYR A 444 -14.43 -5.04 13.02
CA TYR A 444 -15.04 -5.87 11.97
C TYR A 444 -14.51 -7.31 11.98
N MET A 445 -13.25 -7.51 12.39
CA MET A 445 -12.65 -8.85 12.49
C MET A 445 -13.38 -9.76 13.48
N PHE A 446 -13.93 -9.21 14.58
CA PHE A 446 -14.77 -9.97 15.51
C PHE A 446 -15.91 -10.69 14.77
N TYR A 447 -16.64 -9.97 13.90
CA TYR A 447 -17.78 -10.51 13.17
C TYR A 447 -17.36 -11.53 12.12
N ILE A 448 -16.24 -11.27 11.41
CA ILE A 448 -15.68 -12.22 10.46
C ILE A 448 -15.33 -13.51 11.18
N PHE A 449 -14.60 -13.45 12.29
CA PHE A 449 -14.24 -14.66 13.05
C PHE A 449 -15.47 -15.38 13.60
N ARG A 450 -16.40 -14.66 14.22
CA ARG A 450 -17.59 -15.24 14.85
C ARG A 450 -18.52 -15.94 13.84
N TYR A 451 -18.76 -15.33 12.68
CA TYR A 451 -19.74 -15.84 11.72
C TYR A 451 -19.15 -16.76 10.64
N THR A 452 -17.84 -16.82 10.50
CA THR A 452 -17.17 -17.70 9.52
C THR A 452 -16.28 -18.73 10.19
N ILE A 453 -15.15 -18.31 10.77
CA ILE A 453 -14.08 -19.19 11.28
C ILE A 453 -14.56 -20.04 12.47
N LEU A 454 -15.37 -19.46 13.36
CA LEU A 454 -15.90 -20.14 14.55
C LEU A 454 -17.21 -20.89 14.31
N ARG A 455 -17.89 -20.63 13.20
CA ARG A 455 -19.24 -21.17 12.96
C ARG A 455 -19.28 -22.71 12.97
N SER A 456 -18.36 -23.34 12.24
CA SER A 456 -18.15 -24.79 12.30
C SER A 456 -16.79 -25.15 11.66
N PRO A 457 -16.20 -26.33 12.00
CA PRO A 457 -15.00 -26.82 11.34
C PRO A 457 -15.14 -26.97 9.83
N LEU A 458 -16.34 -27.36 9.35
CA LEU A 458 -16.64 -27.49 7.93
C LEU A 458 -16.62 -26.13 7.22
N ILE A 459 -17.32 -25.12 7.77
CA ILE A 459 -17.30 -23.76 7.20
C ILE A 459 -15.88 -23.23 7.17
N ARG A 460 -15.12 -23.41 8.25
CA ARG A 460 -13.71 -23.02 8.32
C ARG A 460 -12.89 -23.64 7.19
N LEU A 461 -13.07 -24.94 6.92
CA LEU A 461 -12.37 -25.61 5.83
C LEU A 461 -12.82 -25.12 4.46
N LEU A 462 -14.12 -24.85 4.26
CA LEU A 462 -14.67 -24.31 3.02
C LEU A 462 -14.11 -22.92 2.67
N LEU A 463 -13.62 -22.16 3.66
CA LEU A 463 -12.96 -20.87 3.41
C LEU A 463 -11.67 -21.01 2.57
N VAL A 464 -11.10 -22.20 2.44
CA VAL A 464 -9.96 -22.45 1.53
C VAL A 464 -10.33 -22.11 0.08
N ILE A 465 -11.60 -22.26 -0.31
CA ILE A 465 -12.07 -21.91 -1.66
C ILE A 465 -11.94 -20.40 -1.91
N PRO A 466 -12.59 -19.51 -1.14
CA PRO A 466 -12.44 -18.07 -1.34
C PRO A 466 -10.99 -17.59 -1.14
N TYR A 467 -10.21 -18.19 -0.23
CA TYR A 467 -8.79 -17.85 -0.08
C TYR A 467 -8.00 -18.16 -1.36
N THR A 468 -8.24 -19.30 -1.99
CA THR A 468 -7.59 -19.72 -3.22
C THR A 468 -7.99 -18.85 -4.40
N VAL A 469 -9.30 -18.59 -4.57
CA VAL A 469 -9.83 -17.73 -5.64
C VAL A 469 -9.30 -16.30 -5.49
N ALA A 470 -9.36 -15.73 -4.30
CA ALA A 470 -8.85 -14.40 -4.03
C ALA A 470 -7.34 -14.29 -4.32
N ARG A 471 -6.56 -15.30 -3.91
CA ARG A 471 -5.13 -15.39 -4.25
C ARG A 471 -4.90 -15.38 -5.75
N TRP A 472 -5.62 -16.18 -6.52
CA TRP A 472 -5.46 -16.22 -7.98
C TRP A 472 -5.82 -14.88 -8.64
N LEU A 473 -6.88 -14.20 -8.19
CA LEU A 473 -7.23 -12.87 -8.69
C LEU A 473 -6.14 -11.84 -8.40
N VAL A 474 -5.60 -11.84 -7.18
CA VAL A 474 -4.52 -10.92 -6.78
C VAL A 474 -3.25 -11.18 -7.61
N TRP A 475 -2.81 -12.43 -7.75
CA TRP A 475 -1.66 -12.78 -8.60
C TRP A 475 -1.94 -12.49 -10.08
N GLY A 476 -3.16 -12.76 -10.55
CA GLY A 476 -3.61 -12.43 -11.89
C GLY A 476 -3.46 -10.94 -12.19
N SER A 477 -3.85 -10.06 -11.25
CA SER A 477 -3.73 -8.60 -11.43
C SER A 477 -2.28 -8.11 -11.52
N LEU A 478 -1.33 -8.76 -10.82
CA LEU A 478 0.11 -8.46 -10.93
C LEU A 478 0.72 -8.90 -12.27
N SER A 479 0.14 -9.92 -12.88
CA SER A 479 0.65 -10.52 -14.10
C SER A 479 -0.13 -10.15 -15.37
N THR A 480 -1.15 -9.31 -15.26
CA THR A 480 -1.97 -8.86 -16.39
C THR A 480 -1.19 -7.88 -17.26
N THR A 481 -1.13 -8.15 -18.55
CA THR A 481 -0.59 -7.26 -19.59
C THR A 481 -1.72 -6.76 -20.48
N THR A 482 -1.56 -5.56 -21.05
CA THR A 482 -2.49 -5.04 -22.06
C THR A 482 -2.41 -5.93 -23.31
N PRO A 483 -3.53 -6.40 -23.88
CA PRO A 483 -3.52 -7.16 -25.12
C PRO A 483 -2.84 -6.35 -26.24
N SER A 484 -1.76 -6.89 -26.78
CA SER A 484 -1.07 -6.28 -27.92
C SER A 484 -1.97 -6.40 -29.16
N THR A 485 -2.34 -5.26 -29.75
CA THR A 485 -3.03 -5.18 -31.05
C THR A 485 -2.05 -5.36 -32.21
N THR A 486 -1.01 -6.17 -32.08
CA THR A 486 -0.20 -6.56 -33.22
C THR A 486 -1.00 -7.51 -34.10
N GLN A 487 -1.45 -7.02 -35.25
CA GLN A 487 -1.80 -7.90 -36.37
C GLN A 487 -0.68 -8.94 -36.58
N PRO A 488 -1.01 -10.18 -36.88
CA PRO A 488 -0.01 -11.16 -37.24
C PRO A 488 0.74 -10.60 -38.46
N SER A 489 1.96 -10.15 -38.26
CA SER A 489 2.86 -9.81 -39.35
C SER A 489 3.13 -11.08 -40.11
N GLY A 490 2.57 -11.19 -41.31
CA GLY A 490 2.93 -12.24 -42.27
C GLY A 490 4.45 -12.27 -42.48
N PRO A 491 5.01 -13.39 -42.94
CA PRO A 491 6.46 -13.56 -43.08
C PRO A 491 7.01 -12.47 -44.00
N LYS A 492 7.82 -11.56 -43.47
CA LYS A 492 8.56 -10.58 -44.27
C LYS A 492 9.59 -11.31 -45.13
N PRO A 493 9.66 -11.01 -46.46
CA PRO A 493 10.73 -11.51 -47.29
C PRO A 493 12.08 -10.99 -46.78
N ARG A 494 13.08 -11.88 -46.70
CA ARG A 494 14.47 -11.52 -46.42
C ARG A 494 14.98 -10.63 -47.58
N THR A 495 15.19 -9.35 -47.30
CA THR A 495 15.98 -8.46 -48.14
C THR A 495 17.16 -7.91 -47.36
N ALA A 496 18.25 -7.74 -48.12
CA ALA A 496 19.65 -7.49 -47.78
C ALA A 496 19.92 -6.37 -46.71
N PRO A 497 21.16 -6.32 -46.16
CA PRO A 497 21.52 -5.43 -45.06
C PRO A 497 21.56 -3.98 -45.53
N ALA A 498 20.68 -3.16 -44.96
CA ALA A 498 20.68 -1.71 -45.14
C ALA A 498 21.51 -1.04 -44.03
N GLN A 499 22.30 -0.06 -44.44
CA GLN A 499 23.13 0.82 -43.62
C GLN A 499 22.36 1.46 -42.44
N PRO A 500 23.03 1.80 -41.34
CA PRO A 500 22.39 2.46 -40.20
C PRO A 500 21.96 3.86 -40.57
N LYS A 501 20.67 4.06 -40.80
CA LYS A 501 20.05 5.39 -40.80
C LYS A 501 19.98 5.88 -39.36
N ALA A 502 20.44 7.12 -39.13
CA ALA A 502 20.27 7.85 -37.88
C ALA A 502 18.82 7.74 -37.39
N ALA A 503 18.65 7.43 -36.11
CA ALA A 503 17.34 7.36 -35.49
C ALA A 503 16.65 8.72 -35.62
N PRO A 504 15.36 8.77 -36.00
CA PRO A 504 14.63 10.01 -35.92
C PRO A 504 14.53 10.40 -34.46
N GLU A 505 15.01 11.58 -34.11
CA GLU A 505 14.73 12.24 -32.84
C GLU A 505 13.20 12.26 -32.66
N SER A 506 12.69 11.43 -31.77
CA SER A 506 11.29 11.49 -31.38
C SER A 506 11.11 12.79 -30.62
N ASP A 507 10.41 13.75 -31.24
CA ASP A 507 9.93 14.96 -30.59
C ASP A 507 9.22 14.61 -29.27
N GLY A 508 9.96 14.73 -28.19
CA GLY A 508 9.45 14.53 -26.84
C GLY A 508 8.52 15.68 -26.45
N GLN A 509 7.23 15.47 -26.68
CA GLN A 509 6.22 16.40 -26.16
C GLN A 509 6.28 16.44 -24.63
N LEU A 510 6.76 17.54 -24.09
CA LEU A 510 6.82 17.82 -22.66
C LEU A 510 5.39 18.05 -22.12
N THR A 511 4.77 17.01 -21.59
CA THR A 511 3.59 17.10 -20.74
C THR A 511 3.95 16.76 -19.31
N LEU A 512 3.50 17.57 -18.33
CA LEU A 512 3.74 17.33 -16.90
C LEU A 512 3.11 16.03 -16.40
N LEU A 513 2.04 15.59 -17.05
CA LEU A 513 1.41 14.30 -16.85
C LEU A 513 1.34 13.58 -18.20
N ASP A 514 2.23 12.63 -18.39
CA ASP A 514 2.18 11.77 -19.58
C ASP A 514 1.03 10.77 -19.48
N SER A 515 0.38 10.53 -20.62
CA SER A 515 -0.50 9.36 -20.76
C SER A 515 0.32 8.10 -20.49
N PRO A 516 -0.26 7.02 -19.94
CA PRO A 516 0.47 5.79 -19.71
C PRO A 516 1.13 5.37 -21.03
N SER A 517 2.44 5.46 -21.06
CA SER A 517 3.21 5.01 -22.22
C SER A 517 3.09 3.48 -22.29
N SER A 518 3.30 2.90 -23.46
CA SER A 518 3.35 1.45 -23.66
C SER A 518 4.40 0.73 -22.78
N VAL A 519 5.07 1.45 -21.92
CA VAL A 519 6.10 1.02 -20.97
C VAL A 519 5.49 0.61 -19.63
N SER A 520 4.37 1.21 -19.20
CA SER A 520 3.72 0.85 -17.94
C SER A 520 3.06 -0.53 -17.98
N ASP A 521 3.01 -1.17 -19.15
CA ASP A 521 2.44 -2.50 -19.34
C ASP A 521 3.39 -3.64 -18.90
N THR A 522 4.59 -3.33 -18.39
CA THR A 522 5.52 -4.35 -17.91
C THR A 522 5.17 -4.78 -16.50
N THR A 523 5.05 -6.10 -16.30
CA THR A 523 4.79 -6.69 -14.99
C THR A 523 6.03 -6.68 -14.10
N PRO A 524 5.88 -6.76 -12.75
CA PRO A 524 7.01 -6.96 -11.85
C PRO A 524 7.74 -8.25 -12.18
N THR A 525 9.01 -8.36 -11.80
CA THR A 525 9.78 -9.59 -11.97
C THR A 525 9.43 -10.62 -10.89
N THR A 526 9.73 -11.89 -11.18
CA THR A 526 9.54 -13.03 -10.27
C THR A 526 10.21 -12.79 -8.93
N SER A 527 11.48 -12.34 -8.92
CA SER A 527 12.20 -12.00 -7.68
C SER A 527 11.52 -10.90 -6.85
N THR A 528 10.99 -9.86 -7.51
CA THR A 528 10.26 -8.78 -6.83
C THR A 528 8.99 -9.31 -6.16
N ALA A 529 8.26 -10.18 -6.84
CA ALA A 529 7.03 -10.79 -6.30
C ALA A 529 7.33 -11.76 -5.15
N ILE A 530 8.41 -12.55 -5.25
CA ILE A 530 8.87 -13.44 -4.18
C ILE A 530 9.27 -12.64 -2.93
N LEU A 531 10.07 -11.59 -3.09
CA LEU A 531 10.51 -10.74 -1.99
C LEU A 531 9.34 -10.04 -1.31
N TRP A 532 8.38 -9.54 -2.08
CA TRP A 532 7.15 -8.98 -1.55
C TRP A 532 6.36 -10.00 -0.71
N LEU A 533 6.18 -11.23 -1.22
CA LEU A 533 5.47 -12.29 -0.51
C LEU A 533 6.21 -12.73 0.76
N LEU A 534 7.54 -12.92 0.67
CA LEU A 534 8.39 -13.27 1.81
C LEU A 534 8.31 -12.20 2.91
N THR A 535 8.47 -10.93 2.54
CA THR A 535 8.40 -9.82 3.48
C THR A 535 7.03 -9.72 4.13
N THR A 536 5.96 -9.91 3.36
CA THR A 536 4.59 -9.97 3.86
C THR A 536 4.43 -11.11 4.87
N ALA A 537 4.95 -12.30 4.55
CA ALA A 537 4.89 -13.44 5.45
C ALA A 537 5.65 -13.16 6.77
N LEU A 538 6.88 -12.66 6.70
CA LEU A 538 7.67 -12.33 7.88
C LEU A 538 7.02 -11.26 8.76
N SER A 539 6.34 -10.28 8.16
CA SER A 539 5.69 -9.21 8.91
C SER A 539 4.37 -9.65 9.57
N LEU A 540 3.71 -10.69 9.07
CA LEU A 540 2.38 -11.10 9.54
C LEU A 540 2.39 -12.40 10.35
N VAL A 541 3.18 -13.39 9.94
CA VAL A 541 3.15 -14.73 10.56
C VAL A 541 3.55 -14.71 12.04
N THR A 542 4.37 -13.74 12.43
CA THR A 542 4.82 -13.58 13.83
C THR A 542 3.78 -12.92 14.73
N ALA A 543 2.71 -12.34 14.17
CA ALA A 543 1.66 -11.66 14.92
C ALA A 543 0.53 -12.64 15.30
N PRO A 544 0.22 -12.81 16.60
CA PRO A 544 -0.88 -13.67 17.02
C PRO A 544 -2.26 -13.08 16.71
N LEU A 545 -2.38 -11.76 16.79
CA LEU A 545 -3.62 -11.00 16.55
C LEU A 545 -3.78 -10.72 15.06
N VAL A 546 -5.04 -10.77 14.57
CA VAL A 546 -5.39 -10.46 13.19
C VAL A 546 -6.10 -9.11 13.15
N GLU A 547 -5.44 -8.12 12.58
CA GLU A 547 -5.99 -6.77 12.42
C GLU A 547 -5.83 -6.26 10.99
N PRO A 548 -6.84 -5.59 10.43
CA PRO A 548 -6.77 -5.00 9.10
C PRO A 548 -5.60 -4.02 8.93
N ARG A 549 -5.19 -3.35 10.02
CA ARG A 549 -4.05 -2.40 10.03
C ARG A 549 -2.73 -3.07 9.63
N TYR A 550 -2.51 -4.31 10.01
CA TYR A 550 -1.27 -5.04 9.68
C TYR A 550 -1.14 -5.34 8.19
N PHE A 551 -2.26 -5.32 7.45
CA PHE A 551 -2.29 -5.57 6.01
C PHE A 551 -2.08 -4.32 5.16
N ILE A 552 -1.97 -3.12 5.76
CA ILE A 552 -1.79 -1.83 5.04
C ILE A 552 -0.51 -1.87 4.18
N LEU A 553 0.66 -2.06 4.80
CA LEU A 553 1.93 -2.07 4.06
C LEU A 553 1.98 -3.16 2.99
N PRO A 554 1.64 -4.44 3.28
CA PRO A 554 1.56 -5.48 2.26
C PRO A 554 0.67 -5.09 1.08
N TRP A 555 -0.50 -4.49 1.33
CA TRP A 555 -1.41 -4.05 0.28
C TRP A 555 -0.87 -2.84 -0.50
N VAL A 556 -0.28 -1.85 0.17
CA VAL A 556 0.30 -0.67 -0.47
C VAL A 556 1.40 -1.09 -1.45
N PHE A 557 2.32 -1.96 -1.03
CA PHE A 557 3.37 -2.47 -1.92
C PHE A 557 2.80 -3.28 -3.08
N TYR A 558 1.83 -4.16 -2.82
CA TYR A 558 1.10 -4.86 -3.88
C TYR A 558 0.51 -3.85 -4.88
N ARG A 559 -0.20 -2.82 -4.40
CA ARG A 559 -0.86 -1.83 -5.25
C ARG A 559 0.12 -1.03 -6.10
N LEU A 560 1.28 -0.69 -5.55
CA LEU A 560 2.35 -0.04 -6.30
C LEU A 560 2.96 -0.93 -7.39
N LEU A 561 2.89 -2.24 -7.26
CA LEU A 561 3.41 -3.20 -8.23
C LEU A 561 2.42 -3.54 -9.35
N VAL A 562 1.10 -3.34 -9.16
CA VAL A 562 0.10 -3.62 -10.19
C VAL A 562 0.39 -2.82 -11.45
N PRO A 563 0.51 -3.47 -12.63
CA PRO A 563 0.75 -2.77 -13.90
C PRO A 563 -0.48 -2.00 -14.36
N SER A 564 -0.28 -0.95 -15.15
CA SER A 564 -1.38 -0.27 -15.83
C SER A 564 -2.02 -1.19 -16.88
N TRP A 565 -3.30 -1.00 -17.10
CA TRP A 565 -4.06 -1.71 -18.11
C TRP A 565 -4.91 -0.73 -18.89
N SER A 566 -4.76 -0.72 -20.21
CA SER A 566 -5.50 0.21 -21.06
C SER A 566 -6.58 -0.52 -21.83
N PHE A 567 -7.82 -0.04 -21.70
CA PHE A 567 -8.88 -0.43 -22.61
C PHE A 567 -8.65 0.28 -23.95
N ALA A 568 -8.54 -0.46 -25.04
CA ALA A 568 -8.50 0.13 -26.37
C ALA A 568 -9.87 0.74 -26.66
N SER A 569 -10.09 2.00 -26.31
CA SER A 569 -11.32 2.69 -26.66
C SER A 569 -11.28 3.08 -28.13
N VAL A 570 -12.30 2.67 -28.85
CA VAL A 570 -12.56 3.06 -30.22
C VAL A 570 -12.62 4.60 -30.30
N GLY A 571 -11.67 5.21 -30.98
CA GLY A 571 -11.80 6.55 -31.53
C GLY A 571 -11.23 7.75 -30.76
N ILE A 572 -10.74 7.61 -29.51
CA ILE A 572 -10.06 8.69 -28.80
C ILE A 572 -8.64 8.24 -28.46
N GLY A 573 -7.63 8.82 -29.07
CA GLY A 573 -6.23 8.42 -28.99
C GLY A 573 -5.55 8.48 -27.60
N LYS A 574 -6.32 8.40 -26.52
CA LYS A 574 -5.83 8.36 -25.12
C LYS A 574 -6.25 7.04 -24.48
N ARG A 575 -5.26 6.28 -24.07
CA ARG A 575 -5.46 5.06 -23.27
C ARG A 575 -5.71 5.46 -21.81
N ILE A 576 -6.93 5.27 -21.31
CA ILE A 576 -7.32 5.53 -19.92
C ILE A 576 -7.49 4.18 -19.20
N ASP A 577 -6.90 4.02 -18.04
CA ASP A 577 -7.16 2.86 -17.19
C ASP A 577 -8.42 3.11 -16.33
N LEU A 578 -9.56 2.62 -16.80
CA LEU A 578 -10.86 2.78 -16.11
C LEU A 578 -10.89 2.12 -14.74
N ARG A 579 -10.01 1.13 -14.48
CA ARG A 579 -9.93 0.47 -13.17
C ARG A 579 -9.64 1.46 -12.06
N LEU A 580 -8.84 2.50 -12.33
CA LEU A 580 -8.50 3.53 -11.36
C LEU A 580 -9.73 4.33 -10.90
N VAL A 581 -10.60 4.68 -11.84
CA VAL A 581 -11.84 5.42 -11.53
C VAL A 581 -12.80 4.53 -10.73
N LEU A 582 -12.95 3.27 -11.14
CA LEU A 582 -13.77 2.30 -10.42
C LEU A 582 -13.22 2.05 -9.00
N GLU A 583 -11.89 2.00 -8.84
CA GLU A 583 -11.22 1.84 -7.54
C GLU A 583 -11.48 3.06 -6.63
N THR A 584 -11.37 4.29 -7.17
CA THR A 584 -11.74 5.51 -6.44
C THR A 584 -13.20 5.46 -5.99
N THR A 585 -14.13 5.11 -6.88
CA THR A 585 -15.57 5.01 -6.56
C THR A 585 -15.83 3.95 -5.49
N TRP A 586 -15.16 2.79 -5.60
CA TRP A 586 -15.24 1.72 -4.62
C TRP A 586 -14.77 2.18 -3.24
N PHE A 587 -13.62 2.84 -3.16
CA PHE A 587 -13.09 3.34 -1.90
C PHE A 587 -13.94 4.45 -1.28
N VAL A 588 -14.45 5.37 -2.10
CA VAL A 588 -15.39 6.39 -1.62
C VAL A 588 -16.65 5.74 -1.04
N GLY A 589 -17.19 4.72 -1.71
CA GLY A 589 -18.37 3.99 -1.20
C GLY A 589 -18.09 3.27 0.11
N VAL A 590 -16.99 2.51 0.21
CA VAL A 590 -16.60 1.80 1.44
C VAL A 590 -16.30 2.79 2.57
N ASN A 591 -15.58 3.88 2.30
CA ASN A 591 -15.32 4.93 3.28
C ASN A 591 -16.62 5.55 3.79
N ALA A 592 -17.54 5.91 2.90
CA ALA A 592 -18.82 6.48 3.30
C ALA A 592 -19.60 5.57 4.26
N VAL A 593 -19.65 4.26 3.96
CA VAL A 593 -20.34 3.27 4.81
C VAL A 593 -19.64 3.13 6.17
N THR A 594 -18.33 2.94 6.20
CA THR A 594 -17.59 2.72 7.44
C THR A 594 -17.56 3.94 8.34
N MET A 595 -17.41 5.13 7.75
CA MET A 595 -17.50 6.40 8.47
C MET A 595 -18.91 6.65 9.02
N TYR A 596 -19.94 6.35 8.23
CA TYR A 596 -21.32 6.45 8.69
C TYR A 596 -21.58 5.52 9.90
N LEU A 597 -21.15 4.27 9.82
CA LEU A 597 -21.28 3.32 10.93
C LEU A 597 -20.54 3.81 12.18
N PHE A 598 -19.31 4.30 12.01
CA PHE A 598 -18.51 4.82 13.13
C PHE A 598 -19.14 6.04 13.80
N LEU A 599 -19.64 7.01 13.03
CA LEU A 599 -20.17 8.27 13.57
C LEU A 599 -21.61 8.13 14.09
N PHE A 600 -22.48 7.47 13.34
CA PHE A 600 -23.92 7.57 13.52
C PHE A 600 -24.59 6.27 14.00
N ARG A 601 -23.83 5.18 14.14
CA ARG A 601 -24.33 3.90 14.65
C ARG A 601 -23.57 3.43 15.90
N PRO A 602 -23.41 4.30 16.94
CA PRO A 602 -22.85 3.86 18.20
C PRO A 602 -23.81 2.91 18.91
N TYR A 603 -23.26 2.04 19.75
CA TYR A 603 -24.05 1.15 20.59
C TYR A 603 -23.49 1.11 22.01
N VAL A 604 -24.29 0.62 22.94
CA VAL A 604 -23.86 0.39 24.32
C VAL A 604 -23.50 -1.08 24.49
N TRP A 605 -22.33 -1.33 25.08
CA TRP A 605 -21.88 -2.69 25.32
C TRP A 605 -22.69 -3.32 26.45
N LYS A 606 -23.24 -4.51 26.19
CA LYS A 606 -24.02 -5.27 27.15
C LYS A 606 -23.47 -6.69 27.25
N ASP A 607 -23.51 -7.25 28.46
CA ASP A 607 -23.23 -8.67 28.68
C ASP A 607 -24.37 -9.58 28.21
N SER A 608 -24.25 -10.88 28.41
CA SER A 608 -25.27 -11.88 28.04
C SER A 608 -26.55 -11.74 28.88
N GLU A 609 -26.49 -11.08 30.03
CA GLU A 609 -27.60 -10.84 30.95
C GLU A 609 -28.31 -9.50 30.70
N GLY A 610 -27.75 -8.69 29.79
CA GLY A 610 -28.29 -7.35 29.45
C GLY A 610 -27.75 -6.20 30.29
N ASN A 611 -26.81 -6.47 31.23
CA ASN A 611 -26.20 -5.44 32.04
C ASN A 611 -25.25 -4.59 31.17
N VAL A 612 -25.25 -3.30 31.44
CA VAL A 612 -24.42 -2.33 30.73
C VAL A 612 -22.96 -2.45 31.19
N LEU A 613 -22.07 -2.71 30.23
CA LEU A 613 -20.62 -2.76 30.44
C LEU A 613 -19.98 -1.40 30.13
N ASP A 614 -18.70 -1.25 30.53
CA ASP A 614 -17.86 -0.06 30.27
C ASP A 614 -18.54 1.27 30.69
N SER A 615 -19.25 1.24 31.83
CA SER A 615 -19.96 2.42 32.40
C SER A 615 -20.92 3.08 31.38
N GLY A 616 -21.44 2.34 30.41
CA GLY A 616 -22.36 2.86 29.41
C GLY A 616 -21.72 3.72 28.32
N ARG A 617 -20.41 3.69 28.17
CA ARG A 617 -19.72 4.41 27.10
C ARG A 617 -20.19 3.92 25.73
N LEU A 618 -20.35 4.86 24.79
CA LEU A 618 -20.75 4.57 23.43
C LEU A 618 -19.59 3.88 22.69
N GLN A 619 -19.86 2.67 22.23
CA GLN A 619 -18.95 1.88 21.39
C GLN A 619 -19.23 2.12 19.91
N ARG A 620 -18.21 2.00 19.05
CA ARG A 620 -18.30 2.30 17.62
C ARG A 620 -17.54 1.27 16.81
N PHE A 621 -18.10 0.92 15.64
CA PHE A 621 -17.46 -0.05 14.73
C PHE A 621 -16.27 0.58 14.01
N MET A 622 -15.14 -0.12 13.95
CA MET A 622 -13.94 0.32 13.25
C MET A 622 -13.14 -0.84 12.65
N TRP A 623 -12.13 -0.48 11.84
CA TRP A 623 -11.19 -1.42 11.23
C TRP A 623 -10.29 -2.14 12.22
#